data_d0a198e0b74eeaaf27be580cd7c0dcbd
#
_entry.id   d0a198e0b74eeaaf27be580cd7c0dcbd
#
_cell.length_a   1.000
_cell.length_b   1.000
_cell.length_c   1.000
_cell.angle_alpha   90.00
_cell.angle_beta   90.00
_cell.angle_gamma   90.00
#
_symmetry.space_group_name_H-M   'P 1'
#
loop_
_entity.id
_entity.type
_entity.pdbx_description
1 polymer ?
#
loop_
_entity_poly.entity_id
_entity_poly.type
_entity_poly.pdbx_seq_one_letter_code
_entity_poly.pdbx_strand_id
1 'polypeptide(L)'
;VNEIKDFSPLASLSQMENLVMVVTDLEDLSFLSGMTELTRLKLSGTVLTADLTALGGLTHLKELNLDTYGLQSLSGLEGMADLEMLEIADDAGSTFVRDLSSLKDLTKLRALRFRISGYSSYNTDLASLSGLTNLEELIVPGGDGTVGLDLTPLANLKHLKILNTGCNAVDLGPLSGLKELTQLDLENGGFGPTSGNVEYTSLAPLAGLENLTSLTIRNSHVSDLTPLSGLKNLRSLTIHNAGSITDLTPLSALPELTDLS
;
A
#
# COMPACT_ATOMS: atom_id res chain seq x y z
N VAL A 1 9.32 -33.01 -10.86
CA VAL A 1 8.89 -31.93 -11.79
C VAL A 1 10.16 -31.35 -12.35
N ASN A 2 10.34 -31.37 -13.69
CA ASN A 2 11.51 -30.73 -14.31
C ASN A 2 11.29 -29.22 -14.24
N GLU A 3 12.08 -28.53 -13.42
CA GLU A 3 12.06 -27.08 -13.33
C GLU A 3 12.80 -26.49 -14.53
N ILE A 4 12.18 -25.53 -15.18
CA ILE A 4 12.87 -24.71 -16.21
C ILE A 4 13.88 -23.83 -15.46
N LYS A 5 15.15 -23.93 -15.82
CA LYS A 5 16.24 -23.13 -15.22
C LYS A 5 16.83 -22.10 -16.17
N ASP A 6 16.59 -22.25 -17.48
CA ASP A 6 17.11 -21.33 -18.50
C ASP A 6 15.95 -20.62 -19.19
N PHE A 7 15.80 -19.34 -18.92
CA PHE A 7 14.82 -18.44 -19.52
C PHE A 7 15.41 -17.59 -20.65
N SER A 8 16.71 -17.72 -20.95
CA SER A 8 17.38 -16.94 -22.00
C SER A 8 16.73 -17.05 -23.39
N PRO A 9 16.11 -18.19 -23.79
CA PRO A 9 15.38 -18.26 -25.07
C PRO A 9 14.22 -17.26 -25.18
N LEU A 10 13.65 -16.82 -24.06
CA LEU A 10 12.56 -15.84 -24.04
C LEU A 10 13.04 -14.44 -24.46
N ALA A 11 14.32 -14.13 -24.30
CA ALA A 11 14.88 -12.80 -24.59
C ALA A 11 14.68 -12.35 -26.07
N SER A 12 14.43 -13.31 -26.98
CA SER A 12 14.14 -13.00 -28.39
C SER A 12 12.69 -12.55 -28.66
N LEU A 13 11.79 -12.66 -27.67
CA LEU A 13 10.36 -12.38 -27.81
C LEU A 13 10.07 -10.88 -27.64
N SER A 14 10.71 -10.03 -28.45
CA SER A 14 10.66 -8.57 -28.32
C SER A 14 9.28 -7.95 -28.55
N GLN A 15 8.34 -8.65 -29.18
CA GLN A 15 6.97 -8.17 -29.43
C GLN A 15 5.98 -8.61 -28.34
N MET A 16 6.47 -9.17 -27.25
CA MET A 16 5.60 -9.62 -26.16
C MET A 16 5.03 -8.43 -25.40
N GLU A 17 3.70 -8.36 -25.29
CA GLU A 17 2.98 -7.29 -24.58
C GLU A 17 2.57 -7.70 -23.16
N ASN A 18 2.34 -8.99 -22.93
CA ASN A 18 1.88 -9.52 -21.64
C ASN A 18 2.68 -10.77 -21.28
N LEU A 19 3.30 -10.78 -20.11
CA LEU A 19 4.00 -11.92 -19.57
C LEU A 19 3.51 -12.23 -18.16
N VAL A 20 3.04 -13.44 -17.97
CA VAL A 20 2.67 -13.97 -16.64
C VAL A 20 3.47 -15.26 -16.41
N MET A 21 4.28 -15.27 -15.36
CA MET A 21 5.08 -16.43 -14.98
C MET A 21 4.87 -16.75 -13.51
N VAL A 22 4.71 -18.05 -13.24
CA VAL A 22 4.75 -18.62 -11.89
C VAL A 22 5.90 -19.60 -11.86
N VAL A 23 6.98 -19.22 -11.25
CA VAL A 23 8.22 -19.99 -11.20
C VAL A 23 8.78 -19.97 -9.80
N THR A 24 9.37 -21.07 -9.37
CA THR A 24 10.09 -21.12 -8.10
C THR A 24 11.56 -20.79 -8.34
N ASP A 25 12.12 -20.00 -7.43
CA ASP A 25 13.56 -19.68 -7.38
C ASP A 25 14.09 -18.95 -8.65
N LEU A 26 13.29 -18.10 -9.29
CA LEU A 26 13.76 -17.23 -10.36
C LEU A 26 14.54 -16.06 -9.76
N GLU A 27 15.85 -16.04 -9.96
CA GLU A 27 16.78 -15.03 -9.44
C GLU A 27 17.26 -14.04 -10.52
N ASP A 28 17.30 -14.47 -11.79
CA ASP A 28 17.80 -13.66 -12.90
C ASP A 28 16.66 -13.22 -13.83
N LEU A 29 16.45 -11.93 -13.92
CA LEU A 29 15.46 -11.28 -14.79
C LEU A 29 16.07 -10.73 -16.09
N SER A 30 17.34 -10.99 -16.37
CA SER A 30 18.05 -10.43 -17.54
C SER A 30 17.40 -10.75 -18.88
N PHE A 31 16.69 -11.89 -19.00
CA PHE A 31 15.93 -12.27 -20.18
C PHE A 31 14.82 -11.29 -20.56
N LEU A 32 14.34 -10.46 -19.59
CA LEU A 32 13.31 -9.45 -19.83
C LEU A 32 13.82 -8.22 -20.58
N SER A 33 15.14 -7.99 -20.60
CA SER A 33 15.74 -6.76 -21.13
C SER A 33 15.43 -6.47 -22.61
N GLY A 34 15.10 -7.51 -23.39
CA GLY A 34 14.71 -7.38 -24.81
C GLY A 34 13.20 -7.22 -25.05
N MET A 35 12.37 -7.33 -24.01
CA MET A 35 10.90 -7.33 -24.14
C MET A 35 10.32 -5.92 -23.96
N THR A 36 10.81 -4.96 -24.73
CA THR A 36 10.49 -3.52 -24.56
C THR A 36 9.04 -3.16 -24.81
N GLU A 37 8.27 -4.03 -25.51
CA GLU A 37 6.84 -3.83 -25.78
C GLU A 37 5.93 -4.33 -24.62
N LEU A 38 6.51 -4.84 -23.52
CA LEU A 38 5.72 -5.29 -22.39
C LEU A 38 4.92 -4.13 -21.76
N THR A 39 3.61 -4.35 -21.71
CA THR A 39 2.64 -3.47 -21.01
C THR A 39 2.21 -4.06 -19.68
N ARG A 40 2.25 -5.39 -19.53
CA ARG A 40 1.92 -6.10 -18.30
C ARG A 40 2.95 -7.17 -18.00
N LEU A 41 3.47 -7.15 -16.76
CA LEU A 41 4.37 -8.16 -16.23
C LEU A 41 3.87 -8.65 -14.88
N LYS A 42 3.65 -9.97 -14.76
CA LYS A 42 3.37 -10.62 -13.49
C LYS A 42 4.36 -11.76 -13.29
N LEU A 43 5.12 -11.69 -12.19
CA LEU A 43 6.06 -12.73 -11.77
C LEU A 43 5.66 -13.18 -10.36
N SER A 44 5.57 -14.49 -10.14
CA SER A 44 5.28 -15.08 -8.83
C SER A 44 6.28 -16.17 -8.48
N GLY A 45 6.68 -16.24 -7.21
CA GLY A 45 7.64 -17.20 -6.69
C GLY A 45 9.10 -16.83 -6.98
N THR A 46 9.36 -15.56 -7.29
CA THR A 46 10.71 -15.06 -7.59
C THR A 46 11.51 -14.81 -6.31
N VAL A 47 12.84 -14.92 -6.40
CA VAL A 47 13.78 -14.58 -5.32
C VAL A 47 14.61 -13.39 -5.77
N LEU A 48 14.13 -12.19 -5.52
CA LEU A 48 14.79 -10.95 -5.91
C LEU A 48 15.49 -10.35 -4.69
N THR A 49 16.76 -10.65 -4.52
CA THR A 49 17.50 -10.30 -3.31
C THR A 49 18.12 -8.89 -3.32
N ALA A 50 18.01 -8.15 -4.41
CA ALA A 50 18.65 -6.84 -4.53
C ALA A 50 17.67 -5.75 -5.01
N ASP A 51 17.49 -5.61 -6.32
CA ASP A 51 16.76 -4.52 -6.95
C ASP A 51 16.05 -4.96 -8.24
N LEU A 52 15.46 -4.01 -8.94
CA LEU A 52 14.70 -4.22 -10.17
C LEU A 52 15.40 -3.64 -11.41
N THR A 53 16.71 -3.40 -11.36
CA THR A 53 17.46 -2.77 -12.47
C THR A 53 17.35 -3.55 -13.78
N ALA A 54 17.16 -4.87 -13.74
CA ALA A 54 16.93 -5.68 -14.93
C ALA A 54 15.63 -5.32 -15.66
N LEU A 55 14.68 -4.66 -15.00
CA LEU A 55 13.41 -4.22 -15.57
C LEU A 55 13.50 -2.81 -16.19
N GLY A 56 14.57 -2.06 -15.98
CA GLY A 56 14.68 -0.63 -16.31
C GLY A 56 14.48 -0.28 -17.79
N GLY A 57 14.57 -1.27 -18.69
CA GLY A 57 14.28 -1.09 -20.12
C GLY A 57 12.79 -1.18 -20.50
N LEU A 58 11.92 -1.60 -19.58
CA LEU A 58 10.49 -1.85 -19.84
C LEU A 58 9.65 -0.56 -19.67
N THR A 59 9.98 0.46 -20.43
CA THR A 59 9.43 1.82 -20.27
C THR A 59 7.96 1.94 -20.65
N HIS A 60 7.39 0.98 -21.39
CA HIS A 60 5.97 0.93 -21.76
C HIS A 60 5.11 0.14 -20.77
N LEU A 61 5.74 -0.35 -19.68
CA LEU A 61 5.02 -1.14 -18.69
C LEU A 61 3.97 -0.30 -17.96
N LYS A 62 2.74 -0.82 -17.92
CA LYS A 62 1.59 -0.22 -17.24
C LYS A 62 1.23 -0.94 -15.95
N GLU A 63 1.42 -2.25 -15.93
CA GLU A 63 1.10 -3.09 -14.78
C GLU A 63 2.30 -3.97 -14.43
N LEU A 64 2.81 -3.80 -13.22
CA LEU A 64 3.87 -4.63 -12.64
C LEU A 64 3.35 -5.29 -11.36
N ASN A 65 3.29 -6.62 -11.35
CA ASN A 65 2.92 -7.42 -10.19
C ASN A 65 4.05 -8.40 -9.88
N LEU A 66 4.67 -8.24 -8.73
CA LEU A 66 5.76 -9.07 -8.24
C LEU A 66 5.35 -9.74 -6.94
N ASP A 67 5.27 -11.07 -6.97
CA ASP A 67 5.22 -11.89 -5.76
C ASP A 67 6.63 -12.48 -5.58
N THR A 68 7.40 -11.86 -4.69
CA THR A 68 8.85 -12.02 -4.60
C THR A 68 9.31 -12.05 -3.16
N TYR A 69 10.47 -12.70 -2.94
CA TYR A 69 11.12 -12.78 -1.64
C TYR A 69 12.42 -11.97 -1.65
N GLY A 70 12.67 -11.24 -0.56
CA GLY A 70 13.95 -10.61 -0.30
C GLY A 70 14.24 -9.31 -1.05
N LEU A 71 13.27 -8.71 -1.75
CA LEU A 71 13.46 -7.45 -2.44
C LEU A 71 13.81 -6.32 -1.45
N GLN A 72 14.88 -5.57 -1.73
CA GLN A 72 15.38 -4.51 -0.86
C GLN A 72 15.29 -3.11 -1.48
N SER A 73 15.20 -3.01 -2.80
CA SER A 73 15.19 -1.74 -3.51
C SER A 73 14.24 -1.76 -4.71
N LEU A 74 13.64 -0.60 -5.00
CA LEU A 74 12.85 -0.35 -6.21
C LEU A 74 13.69 0.25 -7.34
N SER A 75 15.01 0.33 -7.21
CA SER A 75 15.90 0.80 -8.27
C SER A 75 15.67 0.01 -9.55
N GLY A 76 15.51 0.72 -10.67
CA GLY A 76 15.12 0.17 -11.97
C GLY A 76 13.70 0.54 -12.40
N LEU A 77 12.88 1.11 -11.48
CA LEU A 77 11.54 1.58 -11.84
C LEU A 77 11.50 3.05 -12.31
N GLU A 78 12.57 3.82 -12.13
CA GLU A 78 12.62 5.27 -12.35
C GLU A 78 12.22 5.71 -13.77
N GLY A 79 12.41 4.84 -14.77
CA GLY A 79 12.09 5.12 -16.17
C GLY A 79 10.70 4.70 -16.62
N MET A 80 9.91 4.06 -15.74
CA MET A 80 8.61 3.47 -16.09
C MET A 80 7.48 4.51 -16.06
N ALA A 81 7.59 5.56 -16.85
CA ALA A 81 6.66 6.69 -16.85
C ALA A 81 5.22 6.33 -17.23
N ASP A 82 4.99 5.17 -17.83
CA ASP A 82 3.67 4.66 -18.20
C ASP A 82 3.02 3.78 -17.11
N LEU A 83 3.74 3.53 -16.00
CA LEU A 83 3.26 2.62 -14.95
C LEU A 83 2.02 3.19 -14.26
N GLU A 84 0.93 2.42 -14.30
CA GLU A 84 -0.36 2.73 -13.70
C GLU A 84 -0.63 1.90 -12.44
N MET A 85 -0.09 0.68 -12.37
CA MET A 85 -0.22 -0.22 -11.21
C MET A 85 1.11 -0.88 -10.86
N LEU A 86 1.48 -0.78 -9.58
CA LEU A 86 2.58 -1.52 -8.97
C LEU A 86 2.06 -2.32 -7.78
N GLU A 87 2.22 -3.64 -7.81
CA GLU A 87 1.95 -4.50 -6.67
C GLU A 87 3.18 -5.34 -6.34
N ILE A 88 3.60 -5.31 -5.08
CA ILE A 88 4.68 -6.14 -4.54
C ILE A 88 4.10 -6.94 -3.38
N ALA A 89 4.15 -8.26 -3.51
CA ALA A 89 3.71 -9.21 -2.49
C ALA A 89 4.89 -10.04 -1.98
N ASP A 90 4.87 -10.33 -0.67
CA ASP A 90 5.81 -11.24 -0.02
C ASP A 90 5.15 -11.87 1.21
N ASP A 91 4.70 -13.09 1.07
CA ASP A 91 4.04 -13.84 2.15
C ASP A 91 5.03 -14.30 3.24
N ALA A 92 6.32 -14.33 2.95
CA ALA A 92 7.36 -14.71 3.93
C ALA A 92 7.88 -13.51 4.76
N GLY A 93 7.56 -12.28 4.36
CA GLY A 93 7.98 -11.08 5.08
C GLY A 93 9.48 -10.80 5.01
N SER A 94 10.15 -11.24 3.96
CA SER A 94 11.59 -11.05 3.75
C SER A 94 11.94 -9.83 2.89
N THR A 95 10.92 -9.20 2.30
CA THR A 95 11.06 -7.98 1.49
C THR A 95 11.14 -6.75 2.39
N PHE A 96 12.13 -5.88 2.15
CA PHE A 96 12.45 -4.72 3.00
C PHE A 96 12.60 -3.44 2.18
N VAL A 97 11.58 -3.09 1.41
CA VAL A 97 11.56 -1.84 0.66
C VAL A 97 11.27 -0.67 1.61
N ARG A 98 12.26 0.21 1.79
CA ARG A 98 12.17 1.40 2.65
C ARG A 98 12.17 2.70 1.87
N ASP A 99 12.89 2.72 0.77
CA ASP A 99 13.08 3.89 -0.07
C ASP A 99 12.13 3.81 -1.27
N LEU A 100 11.19 4.74 -1.33
CA LEU A 100 10.25 4.89 -2.42
C LEU A 100 10.69 5.96 -3.45
N SER A 101 11.91 6.47 -3.37
CA SER A 101 12.40 7.55 -4.24
C SER A 101 12.35 7.22 -5.73
N SER A 102 12.49 5.94 -6.08
CA SER A 102 12.33 5.45 -7.47
C SER A 102 10.93 5.66 -8.05
N LEU A 103 9.92 5.90 -7.20
CA LEU A 103 8.53 6.08 -7.63
C LEU A 103 8.14 7.55 -7.86
N LYS A 104 8.94 8.52 -7.41
CA LYS A 104 8.57 9.94 -7.31
C LYS A 104 8.07 10.58 -8.61
N ASP A 105 8.55 10.09 -9.77
CA ASP A 105 8.24 10.63 -11.09
C ASP A 105 7.20 9.80 -11.86
N LEU A 106 6.68 8.71 -11.25
CA LEU A 106 5.69 7.82 -11.86
C LEU A 106 4.27 8.40 -11.75
N THR A 107 4.06 9.57 -12.30
CA THR A 107 2.84 10.38 -12.11
C THR A 107 1.57 9.76 -12.70
N LYS A 108 1.67 8.72 -13.53
CA LYS A 108 0.51 7.95 -14.02
C LYS A 108 0.05 6.86 -13.04
N LEU A 109 0.80 6.64 -11.95
CA LEU A 109 0.47 5.58 -10.99
C LEU A 109 -0.88 5.86 -10.33
N ARG A 110 -1.77 4.88 -10.41
CA ARG A 110 -3.12 4.88 -9.84
C ARG A 110 -3.26 3.91 -8.68
N ALA A 111 -2.50 2.80 -8.69
CA ALA A 111 -2.50 1.82 -7.63
C ALA A 111 -1.08 1.45 -7.21
N LEU A 112 -0.79 1.61 -5.92
CA LEU A 112 0.44 1.18 -5.28
C LEU A 112 0.11 0.26 -4.11
N ARG A 113 0.50 -1.02 -4.21
CA ARG A 113 0.17 -2.03 -3.22
C ARG A 113 1.41 -2.77 -2.75
N PHE A 114 1.69 -2.65 -1.47
CA PHE A 114 2.67 -3.49 -0.79
C PHE A 114 1.94 -4.50 0.09
N ARG A 115 1.83 -5.74 -0.38
CA ARG A 115 1.26 -6.87 0.36
C ARG A 115 2.37 -7.72 0.94
N ILE A 116 3.00 -7.19 1.98
CA ILE A 116 4.15 -7.80 2.62
C ILE A 116 3.70 -8.31 3.98
N SER A 117 3.77 -9.63 4.18
CA SER A 117 3.49 -10.27 5.45
C SER A 117 4.66 -10.07 6.41
N GLY A 118 4.35 -9.87 7.69
CA GLY A 118 5.37 -9.68 8.72
C GLY A 118 5.50 -8.22 9.16
N TYR A 119 6.01 -8.08 10.38
CA TYR A 119 6.19 -6.77 11.01
C TYR A 119 7.63 -6.34 10.80
N SER A 120 7.83 -5.33 9.98
CA SER A 120 9.14 -4.71 9.88
C SER A 120 9.29 -3.60 10.94
N SER A 121 10.42 -3.56 11.62
CA SER A 121 10.71 -2.58 12.67
C SER A 121 10.95 -1.15 12.16
N TYR A 122 10.41 -0.77 11.01
CA TYR A 122 10.61 0.55 10.41
C TYR A 122 9.41 0.98 9.59
N ASN A 123 9.17 2.29 9.58
CA ASN A 123 8.19 2.91 8.71
C ASN A 123 8.81 3.25 7.36
N THR A 124 8.00 3.07 6.32
CA THR A 124 8.31 3.55 4.98
C THR A 124 8.15 5.08 4.95
N ASP A 125 9.12 5.79 4.38
CA ASP A 125 9.00 7.23 4.14
C ASP A 125 8.11 7.47 2.92
N LEU A 126 6.97 8.15 3.12
CA LEU A 126 6.00 8.44 2.07
C LEU A 126 6.31 9.73 1.29
N ALA A 127 7.37 10.47 1.62
CA ALA A 127 7.67 11.79 1.02
C ALA A 127 7.69 11.74 -0.52
N SER A 128 8.23 10.66 -1.09
CA SER A 128 8.33 10.46 -2.54
C SER A 128 6.98 10.27 -3.24
N LEU A 129 5.90 10.00 -2.50
CA LEU A 129 4.56 9.82 -3.06
C LEU A 129 3.79 11.13 -3.24
N SER A 130 4.26 12.24 -2.66
CA SER A 130 3.54 13.52 -2.60
C SER A 130 3.17 14.11 -3.97
N GLY A 131 3.90 13.74 -5.03
CA GLY A 131 3.65 14.16 -6.42
C GLY A 131 2.73 13.22 -7.22
N LEU A 132 2.36 12.05 -6.67
CA LEU A 132 1.58 11.04 -7.39
C LEU A 132 0.07 11.33 -7.31
N THR A 133 -0.34 12.49 -7.80
CA THR A 133 -1.70 13.03 -7.63
C THR A 133 -2.80 12.21 -8.30
N ASN A 134 -2.46 11.29 -9.20
CA ASN A 134 -3.41 10.36 -9.83
C ASN A 134 -3.65 9.09 -9.00
N LEU A 135 -2.99 8.95 -7.83
CA LEU A 135 -3.11 7.75 -7.01
C LEU A 135 -4.52 7.61 -6.44
N GLU A 136 -5.13 6.46 -6.71
CA GLU A 136 -6.47 6.08 -6.26
C GLU A 136 -6.44 5.03 -5.15
N GLU A 137 -5.41 4.19 -5.14
CA GLU A 137 -5.25 3.14 -4.15
C GLU A 137 -3.83 3.10 -3.61
N LEU A 138 -3.70 3.13 -2.30
CA LEU A 138 -2.44 3.02 -1.59
C LEU A 138 -2.56 2.00 -0.46
N ILE A 139 -1.79 0.92 -0.56
CA ILE A 139 -1.59 -0.04 0.52
C ILE A 139 -0.11 0.01 0.90
N VAL A 140 0.16 0.50 2.10
CA VAL A 140 1.52 0.64 2.64
C VAL A 140 1.85 -0.59 3.49
N PRO A 141 3.10 -1.10 3.45
CA PRO A 141 3.48 -2.23 4.29
C PRO A 141 3.35 -1.90 5.77
N GLY A 142 2.96 -2.90 6.55
CA GLY A 142 2.86 -2.77 8.00
C GLY A 142 4.20 -2.51 8.66
N GLY A 143 4.21 -1.71 9.72
CA GLY A 143 5.34 -1.49 10.61
C GLY A 143 5.12 -2.13 11.98
N ASP A 144 6.15 -2.19 12.82
CA ASP A 144 6.06 -2.71 14.19
C ASP A 144 5.43 -1.72 15.20
N GLY A 145 5.01 -0.57 14.71
CA GLY A 145 4.35 0.45 15.54
C GLY A 145 5.28 1.28 16.42
N THR A 146 6.60 1.09 16.34
CA THR A 146 7.56 1.83 17.19
C THR A 146 7.80 3.26 16.71
N VAL A 147 7.55 3.53 15.43
CA VAL A 147 7.69 4.86 14.82
C VAL A 147 6.38 5.22 14.12
N GLY A 148 5.85 6.42 14.38
CA GLY A 148 4.61 6.88 13.76
C GLY A 148 4.78 7.20 12.26
N LEU A 149 3.81 6.79 11.44
CA LEU A 149 3.77 7.09 10.01
C LEU A 149 3.34 8.54 9.79
N ASP A 150 4.15 9.31 9.09
CA ASP A 150 3.79 10.66 8.65
C ASP A 150 2.90 10.59 7.39
N LEU A 151 1.64 11.01 7.53
CA LEU A 151 0.67 11.06 6.42
C LEU A 151 0.70 12.38 5.67
N THR A 152 1.52 13.36 6.07
CA THR A 152 1.60 14.69 5.41
C THR A 152 1.80 14.60 3.90
N PRO A 153 2.64 13.69 3.36
CA PRO A 153 2.82 13.55 1.92
C PRO A 153 1.54 13.19 1.16
N LEU A 154 0.55 12.58 1.82
CA LEU A 154 -0.70 12.16 1.20
C LEU A 154 -1.74 13.28 1.06
N ALA A 155 -1.54 14.42 1.74
CA ALA A 155 -2.56 15.49 1.84
C ALA A 155 -3.07 16.02 0.49
N ASN A 156 -2.27 15.91 -0.57
CA ASN A 156 -2.60 16.35 -1.92
C ASN A 156 -3.10 15.26 -2.88
N LEU A 157 -3.17 14.00 -2.43
CA LEU A 157 -3.62 12.87 -3.26
C LEU A 157 -5.15 12.81 -3.29
N LYS A 158 -5.78 13.82 -3.90
CA LYS A 158 -7.25 14.07 -3.82
C LYS A 158 -8.10 12.98 -4.47
N HIS A 159 -7.52 12.16 -5.35
CA HIS A 159 -8.19 11.03 -6.02
C HIS A 159 -8.09 9.72 -5.23
N LEU A 160 -7.46 9.76 -4.04
CA LEU A 160 -7.30 8.54 -3.23
C LEU A 160 -8.66 8.04 -2.72
N LYS A 161 -8.98 6.79 -3.07
CA LYS A 161 -10.24 6.10 -2.74
C LYS A 161 -10.04 5.00 -1.71
N ILE A 162 -8.88 4.34 -1.74
CA ILE A 162 -8.53 3.25 -0.84
C ILE A 162 -7.19 3.58 -0.20
N LEU A 163 -7.17 3.63 1.13
CA LEU A 163 -5.96 3.78 1.91
C LEU A 163 -5.90 2.70 3.00
N ASN A 164 -4.84 1.91 2.97
CA ASN A 164 -4.44 1.05 4.09
C ASN A 164 -3.03 1.47 4.53
N THR A 165 -2.91 1.92 5.77
CA THR A 165 -1.63 2.44 6.28
C THR A 165 -0.72 1.34 6.82
N GLY A 166 -1.27 0.19 7.19
CA GLY A 166 -0.50 -0.94 7.75
C GLY A 166 0.31 -0.63 9.01
N CYS A 167 0.35 0.62 9.46
CA CYS A 167 1.15 1.10 10.58
C CYS A 167 0.54 2.33 11.25
N ASN A 168 1.09 2.67 12.43
CA ASN A 168 0.60 3.75 13.29
C ASN A 168 0.70 5.12 12.61
N ALA A 169 -0.42 5.68 12.19
CA ALA A 169 -0.47 7.09 11.88
C ALA A 169 -0.38 7.93 13.16
N VAL A 170 0.40 9.00 13.14
CA VAL A 170 0.54 9.91 14.30
C VAL A 170 -0.57 10.95 14.27
N ASP A 171 -0.88 11.46 13.09
CA ASP A 171 -1.86 12.51 12.86
C ASP A 171 -2.70 12.18 11.62
N LEU A 172 -4.03 12.19 11.80
CA LEU A 172 -4.98 12.00 10.70
C LEU A 172 -5.32 13.32 9.98
N GLY A 173 -4.81 14.46 10.42
CA GLY A 173 -5.05 15.78 9.82
C GLY A 173 -4.88 15.82 8.30
N PRO A 174 -3.80 15.24 7.74
CA PRO A 174 -3.58 15.19 6.29
C PRO A 174 -4.69 14.51 5.49
N LEU A 175 -5.47 13.60 6.11
CA LEU A 175 -6.56 12.88 5.45
C LEU A 175 -7.84 13.73 5.28
N SER A 176 -7.99 14.82 6.03
CA SER A 176 -9.23 15.61 6.10
C SER A 176 -9.71 16.16 4.75
N GLY A 177 -8.79 16.32 3.80
CA GLY A 177 -9.06 16.80 2.44
C GLY A 177 -9.27 15.72 1.39
N LEU A 178 -9.17 14.42 1.73
CA LEU A 178 -9.25 13.32 0.78
C LEU A 178 -10.71 12.85 0.62
N LYS A 179 -11.53 13.70 0.00
CA LYS A 179 -12.98 13.53 -0.07
C LYS A 179 -13.45 12.35 -0.92
N GLU A 180 -12.58 11.77 -1.76
CA GLU A 180 -12.91 10.60 -2.56
C GLU A 180 -12.67 9.27 -1.81
N LEU A 181 -12.12 9.32 -0.57
CA LEU A 181 -11.91 8.10 0.22
C LEU A 181 -13.23 7.36 0.46
N THR A 182 -13.23 6.08 0.09
CA THR A 182 -14.32 5.11 0.29
C THR A 182 -13.95 4.02 1.27
N GLN A 183 -12.66 3.67 1.36
CA GLN A 183 -12.13 2.66 2.28
C GLN A 183 -10.90 3.20 2.99
N LEU A 184 -10.93 3.16 4.31
CA LEU A 184 -9.82 3.58 5.17
C LEU A 184 -9.54 2.50 6.20
N ASP A 185 -8.35 1.92 6.13
CA ASP A 185 -7.85 0.98 7.12
C ASP A 185 -6.66 1.61 7.86
N LEU A 186 -6.91 1.91 9.13
CA LEU A 186 -5.93 2.46 10.05
C LEU A 186 -5.46 1.33 10.97
N GLU A 187 -4.79 0.35 10.38
CA GLU A 187 -4.19 -0.73 11.14
C GLU A 187 -3.00 -0.19 11.94
N ASN A 188 -2.99 -0.52 13.21
CA ASN A 188 -1.89 -0.20 14.09
C ASN A 188 -1.08 -1.48 14.34
N GLY A 189 0.10 -1.58 13.75
CA GLY A 189 0.91 -2.81 13.69
C GLY A 189 1.52 -3.29 15.01
N GLY A 190 1.25 -2.64 16.15
CA GLY A 190 1.87 -2.99 17.43
C GLY A 190 1.14 -4.10 18.18
N PHE A 191 1.84 -5.20 18.50
CA PHE A 191 1.39 -6.15 19.51
C PHE A 191 1.64 -5.58 20.92
N GLY A 192 0.65 -4.97 21.53
CA GLY A 192 0.56 -4.76 22.96
C GLY A 192 0.87 -3.35 23.47
N PRO A 193 0.41 -3.05 24.69
CA PRO A 193 0.42 -1.73 25.33
C PRO A 193 1.79 -1.30 25.89
N THR A 194 2.88 -1.95 25.52
CA THR A 194 4.20 -1.77 26.14
C THR A 194 5.23 -1.00 25.33
N SER A 195 5.00 -0.75 24.04
CA SER A 195 5.83 0.14 23.26
C SER A 195 5.26 1.56 23.34
N GLY A 196 6.09 2.57 23.58
CA GLY A 196 5.66 3.98 23.72
C GLY A 196 5.08 4.53 22.44
N ASN A 197 3.98 3.95 21.99
CA ASN A 197 3.33 4.13 20.72
C ASN A 197 2.83 5.57 20.58
N VAL A 198 3.26 6.22 19.54
CA VAL A 198 2.66 7.48 19.10
C VAL A 198 1.40 7.09 18.34
N GLU A 199 0.23 7.36 18.92
CA GLU A 199 -1.07 6.97 18.37
C GLU A 199 -1.95 8.19 18.17
N TYR A 200 -2.77 8.18 17.12
CA TYR A 200 -3.81 9.20 17.01
C TYR A 200 -4.89 8.96 18.07
N THR A 201 -5.38 10.05 18.63
CA THR A 201 -6.40 10.04 19.69
C THR A 201 -7.72 10.63 19.23
N SER A 202 -7.76 11.24 18.05
CA SER A 202 -8.91 11.96 17.53
C SER A 202 -9.27 11.54 16.10
N LEU A 203 -10.56 11.29 15.89
CA LEU A 203 -11.16 11.05 14.57
C LEU A 203 -11.68 12.33 13.91
N ALA A 204 -11.51 13.51 14.52
CA ALA A 204 -12.01 14.78 13.98
C ALA A 204 -11.64 15.03 12.50
N PRO A 205 -10.42 14.69 12.02
CA PRO A 205 -10.08 14.86 10.61
C PRO A 205 -10.93 14.03 9.65
N LEU A 206 -11.57 12.96 10.12
CA LEU A 206 -12.39 12.08 9.28
C LEU A 206 -13.84 12.58 9.11
N ALA A 207 -14.30 13.53 9.95
CA ALA A 207 -15.71 13.96 10.00
C ALA A 207 -16.31 14.40 8.65
N GLY A 208 -15.46 14.87 7.72
CA GLY A 208 -15.92 15.33 6.41
C GLY A 208 -15.67 14.34 5.27
N LEU A 209 -15.34 13.08 5.55
CA LEU A 209 -15.10 12.04 4.52
C LEU A 209 -16.41 11.32 4.19
N GLU A 210 -17.39 12.05 3.67
CA GLU A 210 -18.78 11.59 3.48
C GLU A 210 -18.92 10.39 2.53
N ASN A 211 -17.92 10.15 1.67
CA ASN A 211 -17.92 9.00 0.76
C ASN A 211 -17.42 7.70 1.41
N LEU A 212 -16.99 7.75 2.68
CA LEU A 212 -16.44 6.59 3.36
C LEU A 212 -17.52 5.53 3.58
N THR A 213 -17.27 4.31 3.07
CA THR A 213 -18.16 3.15 3.19
C THR A 213 -17.60 2.09 4.13
N SER A 214 -16.28 2.04 4.32
CA SER A 214 -15.60 1.10 5.21
C SER A 214 -14.51 1.82 6.00
N LEU A 215 -14.52 1.64 7.31
CA LEU A 215 -13.53 2.20 8.24
C LEU A 215 -13.08 1.11 9.21
N THR A 216 -11.77 0.86 9.24
CA THR A 216 -11.13 0.02 10.25
C THR A 216 -10.23 0.87 11.14
N ILE A 217 -10.41 0.74 12.44
CA ILE A 217 -9.62 1.40 13.49
C ILE A 217 -9.09 0.30 14.39
N ARG A 218 -7.78 0.15 14.47
CA ARG A 218 -7.15 -0.86 15.33
C ARG A 218 -6.14 -0.24 16.27
N ASN A 219 -6.08 -0.78 17.50
CA ASN A 219 -5.07 -0.41 18.49
C ASN A 219 -4.93 1.12 18.67
N SER A 220 -6.02 1.82 18.98
CA SER A 220 -6.02 3.29 19.11
C SER A 220 -6.47 3.71 20.52
N HIS A 221 -6.11 4.94 20.91
CA HIS A 221 -6.61 5.60 22.12
C HIS A 221 -7.83 6.51 21.85
N VAL A 222 -8.57 6.22 20.78
CA VAL A 222 -9.80 6.93 20.44
C VAL A 222 -10.84 6.67 21.51
N SER A 223 -11.48 7.73 21.99
CA SER A 223 -12.58 7.67 22.97
C SER A 223 -13.86 8.34 22.47
N ASP A 224 -13.77 9.23 21.47
CA ASP A 224 -14.89 10.00 20.93
C ASP A 224 -15.20 9.55 19.49
N LEU A 225 -16.39 8.98 19.28
CA LEU A 225 -16.93 8.59 17.98
C LEU A 225 -17.82 9.68 17.34
N THR A 226 -18.02 10.84 17.98
CA THR A 226 -18.86 11.94 17.46
C THR A 226 -18.48 12.33 16.02
N PRO A 227 -17.18 12.39 15.64
CA PRO A 227 -16.79 12.73 14.26
C PRO A 227 -17.35 11.79 13.18
N LEU A 228 -17.69 10.54 13.55
CA LEU A 228 -18.22 9.56 12.60
C LEU A 228 -19.71 9.79 12.31
N SER A 229 -20.44 10.55 13.13
CA SER A 229 -21.90 10.73 13.01
C SER A 229 -22.34 11.36 11.68
N GLY A 230 -21.42 12.05 10.97
CA GLY A 230 -21.62 12.63 9.63
C GLY A 230 -21.42 11.68 8.47
N LEU A 231 -20.84 10.49 8.68
CA LEU A 231 -20.46 9.56 7.61
C LEU A 231 -21.63 8.69 7.17
N LYS A 232 -22.63 9.31 6.52
CA LYS A 232 -23.92 8.69 6.21
C LYS A 232 -23.86 7.48 5.28
N ASN A 233 -22.75 7.34 4.53
CA ASN A 233 -22.52 6.20 3.62
C ASN A 233 -21.75 5.05 4.28
N LEU A 234 -21.36 5.19 5.58
CA LEU A 234 -20.57 4.17 6.26
C LEU A 234 -21.41 2.90 6.48
N ARG A 235 -20.93 1.77 5.93
CA ARG A 235 -21.57 0.46 5.96
C ARG A 235 -20.86 -0.53 6.87
N SER A 236 -19.53 -0.45 6.91
CA SER A 236 -18.70 -1.32 7.73
C SER A 236 -17.81 -0.50 8.65
N LEU A 237 -17.90 -0.75 9.94
CA LEU A 237 -17.06 -0.15 10.97
C LEU A 237 -16.45 -1.26 11.82
N THR A 238 -15.13 -1.35 11.76
CA THR A 238 -14.35 -2.27 12.61
C THR A 238 -13.55 -1.47 13.61
N ILE A 239 -13.70 -1.76 14.90
CA ILE A 239 -12.98 -1.12 15.99
C ILE A 239 -12.37 -2.20 16.88
N HIS A 240 -11.05 -2.37 16.81
CA HIS A 240 -10.33 -3.33 17.65
C HIS A 240 -9.39 -2.63 18.63
N ASN A 241 -9.40 -3.09 19.89
CA ASN A 241 -8.50 -2.60 20.94
C ASN A 241 -8.54 -1.07 21.14
N ALA A 242 -9.72 -0.45 21.03
CA ALA A 242 -9.96 0.94 21.41
C ALA A 242 -10.54 1.00 22.81
N GLY A 243 -9.72 0.70 23.82
CA GLY A 243 -10.16 0.49 25.21
C GLY A 243 -10.75 1.70 25.93
N SER A 244 -10.88 2.84 25.25
CA SER A 244 -11.37 4.10 25.84
C SER A 244 -12.76 4.51 25.37
N ILE A 245 -13.40 3.78 24.45
CA ILE A 245 -14.74 4.11 23.94
C ILE A 245 -15.79 3.67 24.99
N THR A 246 -16.57 4.62 25.45
CA THR A 246 -17.65 4.38 26.43
C THR A 246 -19.02 4.81 25.91
N ASP A 247 -19.10 5.54 24.81
CA ASP A 247 -20.34 6.04 24.20
C ASP A 247 -20.44 5.63 22.74
N LEU A 248 -21.44 4.82 22.39
CA LEU A 248 -21.76 4.40 21.04
C LEU A 248 -22.92 5.21 20.42
N THR A 249 -23.47 6.21 21.16
CA THR A 249 -24.57 7.04 20.67
C THR A 249 -24.34 7.66 19.28
N PRO A 250 -23.12 8.13 18.93
CA PRO A 250 -22.86 8.69 17.60
C PRO A 250 -23.14 7.72 16.44
N LEU A 251 -23.04 6.40 16.67
CA LEU A 251 -23.29 5.39 15.64
C LEU A 251 -24.78 5.28 15.27
N SER A 252 -25.70 5.71 16.15
CA SER A 252 -27.13 5.75 15.86
C SER A 252 -27.48 6.70 14.70
N ALA A 253 -26.57 7.61 14.35
CA ALA A 253 -26.72 8.53 13.23
C ALA A 253 -26.32 7.96 11.87
N LEU A 254 -25.88 6.70 11.78
CA LEU A 254 -25.35 6.04 10.59
C LEU A 254 -26.41 5.11 9.97
N PRO A 255 -27.24 5.58 9.01
CA PRO A 255 -28.39 4.82 8.51
C PRO A 255 -27.98 3.60 7.66
N GLU A 256 -26.79 3.61 7.06
CA GLU A 256 -26.30 2.56 6.19
C GLU A 256 -25.40 1.55 6.92
N LEU A 257 -25.14 1.72 8.23
CA LEU A 257 -24.25 0.83 8.98
C LEU A 257 -24.88 -0.57 9.11
N THR A 258 -24.24 -1.57 8.48
CA THR A 258 -24.69 -2.98 8.48
C THR A 258 -23.72 -3.90 9.21
N ASP A 259 -22.45 -3.53 9.28
CA ASP A 259 -21.40 -4.35 9.87
C ASP A 259 -20.65 -3.56 10.93
N LEU A 260 -20.70 -4.08 12.17
CA LEU A 260 -19.99 -3.52 13.31
C LEU A 260 -19.24 -4.64 14.05
N SER A 261 -17.94 -4.47 14.24
CA SER A 261 -17.06 -5.44 14.91
C SER A 261 -16.18 -4.77 15.95
#